data_14d169a1428be23ee859fab42ccc8b6c
#
_entry.id   14d169a1428be23ee859fab42ccc8b6c
#
_cell.length_a   1.000
_cell.length_b   1.000
_cell.length_c   1.000
_cell.angle_alpha   90.00
_cell.angle_beta   90.00
_cell.angle_gamma   90.00
#
_symmetry.space_group_name_H-M   'P 1'
#
loop_
_entity.id
_entity.type
_entity.pdbx_description
1 polymer ?
#
loop_
_entity_poly.entity_id
_entity_poly.type
_entity_poly.pdbx_seq_one_letter_code
_entity_poly.pdbx_strand_id
1 'polypeptide(L)'
;MIRPDLWWEQRKSVARSLIYKKRYKTAYKISSEHALSAGPSFAEAEWLSGWIALTFLDDPNLAMQHFKNFYENVGYPISLSRGAYWIGKTFERINNKKKSKEWFLIGSKYMNTYYGQLSFLALKHDEAFTLADMPKVSKDYEKEFNKHVLVKSIRLLKELDKAKYSKDLLKHLASLDIEKGSEILAGKLAVEVGRYDYAIQISKNASYEKRFYNQLNYPIIETPEIVNNKKMPKQELVLSVIRQESEFDQ
;
A
#
# COMPACT_ATOMS: atom_id res chain seq x y z
N MET A 1 9.47 -24.08 19.89
CA MET A 1 8.02 -24.23 19.58
C MET A 1 7.91 -24.94 18.24
N ILE A 2 7.08 -25.96 18.14
CA ILE A 2 6.83 -26.67 16.87
C ILE A 2 5.80 -25.85 16.07
N ARG A 3 6.10 -25.57 14.78
CA ARG A 3 5.22 -24.83 13.87
C ARG A 3 4.77 -23.45 14.42
N PRO A 4 5.68 -22.53 14.72
CA PRO A 4 5.33 -21.20 15.27
C PRO A 4 4.47 -20.37 14.32
N ASP A 5 4.56 -20.62 13.00
CA ASP A 5 3.74 -20.02 11.94
C ASP A 5 2.24 -20.29 12.13
N LEU A 6 1.88 -21.52 12.48
CA LEU A 6 0.48 -21.90 12.73
C LEU A 6 -0.05 -21.35 14.06
N TRP A 7 0.82 -21.20 15.06
CA TRP A 7 0.44 -20.67 16.36
C TRP A 7 0.28 -19.15 16.35
N TRP A 8 0.89 -18.44 15.39
CA TRP A 8 0.85 -16.99 15.37
C TRP A 8 -0.57 -16.42 15.28
N GLU A 9 -1.43 -16.97 14.44
CA GLU A 9 -2.81 -16.49 14.31
C GLU A 9 -3.57 -16.56 15.63
N GLN A 10 -3.38 -17.63 16.40
CA GLN A 10 -4.01 -17.79 17.71
C GLN A 10 -3.40 -16.81 18.73
N ARG A 11 -2.07 -16.70 18.76
CA ARG A 11 -1.37 -15.75 19.63
C ARG A 11 -1.78 -14.30 19.37
N LYS A 12 -1.86 -13.91 18.11
CA LYS A 12 -2.32 -12.59 17.66
C LYS A 12 -3.75 -12.31 18.17
N SER A 13 -4.66 -13.23 17.97
CA SER A 13 -6.05 -13.10 18.44
C SER A 13 -6.12 -12.95 19.96
N VAL A 14 -5.40 -13.79 20.70
CA VAL A 14 -5.36 -13.72 22.17
C VAL A 14 -4.70 -12.41 22.64
N ALA A 15 -3.60 -11.99 22.04
CA ALA A 15 -2.94 -10.73 22.39
C ALA A 15 -3.88 -9.53 22.20
N ARG A 16 -4.60 -9.45 21.08
CA ARG A 16 -5.59 -8.40 20.81
C ARG A 16 -6.77 -8.43 21.83
N SER A 17 -7.27 -9.61 22.18
CA SER A 17 -8.29 -9.76 23.22
C SER A 17 -7.79 -9.28 24.59
N LEU A 18 -6.52 -9.55 24.91
CA LEU A 18 -5.91 -9.09 26.16
C LEU A 18 -5.69 -7.58 26.19
N ILE A 19 -5.37 -6.95 25.06
CA ILE A 19 -5.32 -5.48 24.95
C ILE A 19 -6.70 -4.89 25.25
N TYR A 20 -7.76 -5.42 24.64
CA TYR A 20 -9.12 -4.99 24.94
C TYR A 20 -9.48 -5.11 26.42
N LYS A 21 -9.02 -6.20 27.09
CA LYS A 21 -9.16 -6.43 28.53
C LYS A 21 -8.16 -5.64 29.39
N LYS A 22 -7.38 -4.73 28.81
CA LYS A 22 -6.35 -3.91 29.48
C LYS A 22 -5.24 -4.72 30.17
N ARG A 23 -5.03 -5.99 29.75
CA ARG A 23 -3.98 -6.87 30.29
C ARG A 23 -2.70 -6.77 29.45
N TYR A 24 -2.13 -5.58 29.37
CA TYR A 24 -1.09 -5.21 28.40
C TYR A 24 0.21 -6.00 28.56
N LYS A 25 0.67 -6.23 29.79
CA LYS A 25 1.90 -7.02 30.05
C LYS A 25 1.76 -8.45 29.52
N THR A 26 0.60 -9.08 29.75
CA THR A 26 0.33 -10.43 29.25
C THR A 26 0.17 -10.44 27.73
N ALA A 27 -0.47 -9.42 27.16
CA ALA A 27 -0.58 -9.26 25.71
C ALA A 27 0.80 -9.15 25.05
N TYR A 28 1.69 -8.33 25.63
CA TYR A 28 3.06 -8.19 25.16
C TYR A 28 3.81 -9.53 25.23
N LYS A 29 3.78 -10.22 26.36
CA LYS A 29 4.44 -11.52 26.52
C LYS A 29 3.99 -12.52 25.45
N ILE A 30 2.68 -12.60 25.20
CA ILE A 30 2.14 -13.52 24.18
C ILE A 30 2.59 -13.12 22.77
N SER A 31 2.61 -11.83 22.44
CA SER A 31 3.02 -11.38 21.10
C SER A 31 4.54 -11.46 20.89
N SER A 32 5.36 -11.14 21.88
CA SER A 32 6.82 -11.09 21.76
C SER A 32 7.49 -12.47 21.79
N GLU A 33 6.91 -13.45 22.49
CA GLU A 33 7.42 -14.82 22.55
C GLU A 33 6.91 -15.68 21.38
N HIS A 34 6.88 -15.14 20.15
CA HIS A 34 6.29 -15.78 18.97
C HIS A 34 7.14 -16.89 18.35
N ALA A 35 8.46 -16.92 18.61
CA ALA A 35 9.41 -17.91 18.08
C ALA A 35 9.43 -18.01 16.53
N LEU A 36 9.04 -16.94 15.83
CA LEU A 36 9.16 -16.80 14.38
C LEU A 36 10.51 -16.17 14.03
N SER A 37 11.04 -16.48 12.85
CA SER A 37 12.35 -15.98 12.40
C SER A 37 12.29 -15.11 11.16
N ALA A 38 11.24 -15.25 10.33
CA ALA A 38 11.08 -14.50 9.09
C ALA A 38 9.63 -14.57 8.57
N GLY A 39 9.38 -13.82 7.51
CA GLY A 39 8.12 -13.83 6.76
C GLY A 39 7.03 -12.92 7.34
N PRO A 40 5.82 -12.95 6.73
CA PRO A 40 4.72 -12.04 7.10
C PRO A 40 4.30 -12.14 8.57
N SER A 41 4.24 -13.36 9.11
CA SER A 41 3.87 -13.59 10.51
C SER A 41 4.90 -13.04 11.49
N PHE A 42 6.20 -13.14 11.17
CA PHE A 42 7.26 -12.50 11.95
C PHE A 42 7.12 -10.99 11.94
N ALA A 43 6.96 -10.40 10.77
CA ALA A 43 6.79 -8.96 10.64
C ALA A 43 5.56 -8.47 11.43
N GLU A 44 4.43 -9.19 11.35
CA GLU A 44 3.24 -8.82 12.12
C GLU A 44 3.46 -8.94 13.64
N ALA A 45 4.18 -9.96 14.08
CA ALA A 45 4.48 -10.20 15.50
C ALA A 45 5.39 -9.10 16.08
N GLU A 46 6.44 -8.77 15.37
CA GLU A 46 7.35 -7.70 15.75
C GLU A 46 6.64 -6.34 15.79
N TRP A 47 5.84 -6.04 14.75
CA TRP A 47 5.07 -4.81 14.75
C TRP A 47 4.07 -4.73 15.92
N LEU A 48 3.32 -5.82 16.18
CA LEU A 48 2.33 -5.85 17.26
C LEU A 48 2.98 -5.70 18.63
N SER A 49 4.11 -6.39 18.85
CA SER A 49 4.88 -6.32 20.11
C SER A 49 5.44 -4.91 20.33
N GLY A 50 6.02 -4.30 19.31
CA GLY A 50 6.49 -2.92 19.37
C GLY A 50 5.36 -1.93 19.66
N TRP A 51 4.22 -2.12 19.04
CA TRP A 51 3.05 -1.27 19.26
C TRP A 51 2.50 -1.39 20.69
N ILE A 52 2.43 -2.60 21.23
CA ILE A 52 2.03 -2.81 22.63
C ILE A 52 3.04 -2.16 23.59
N ALA A 53 4.33 -2.36 23.35
CA ALA A 53 5.39 -1.81 24.18
C ALA A 53 5.35 -0.27 24.22
N LEU A 54 5.21 0.38 23.07
CA LEU A 54 5.18 1.84 23.00
C LEU A 54 3.88 2.44 23.55
N THR A 55 2.74 1.85 23.16
CA THR A 55 1.43 2.47 23.39
C THR A 55 0.87 2.19 24.78
N PHE A 56 1.09 0.99 25.32
CA PHE A 56 0.43 0.54 26.53
C PHE A 56 1.39 0.25 27.70
N LEU A 57 2.65 -0.07 27.41
CA LEU A 57 3.65 -0.29 28.46
C LEU A 57 4.54 0.93 28.72
N ASP A 58 4.47 1.90 27.83
CA ASP A 58 5.32 3.11 27.84
C ASP A 58 6.82 2.77 27.88
N ASP A 59 7.21 1.70 27.17
CA ASP A 59 8.59 1.26 27.05
C ASP A 59 9.13 1.49 25.63
N PRO A 60 9.70 2.67 25.37
CA PRO A 60 10.24 2.99 24.05
C PRO A 60 11.49 2.16 23.68
N ASN A 61 12.22 1.61 24.65
CA ASN A 61 13.40 0.79 24.36
C ASN A 61 12.99 -0.57 23.81
N LEU A 62 12.04 -1.23 24.44
CA LEU A 62 11.45 -2.47 23.91
C LEU A 62 10.79 -2.23 22.56
N ALA A 63 10.01 -1.16 22.43
CA ALA A 63 9.36 -0.80 21.17
C ALA A 63 10.36 -0.61 20.05
N MET A 64 11.48 0.08 20.30
CA MET A 64 12.53 0.32 19.31
C MET A 64 13.16 -0.98 18.80
N GLN A 65 13.41 -1.94 19.67
CA GLN A 65 13.95 -3.26 19.28
C GLN A 65 13.01 -3.94 18.26
N HIS A 66 11.74 -4.03 18.62
CA HIS A 66 10.71 -4.66 17.76
C HIS A 66 10.51 -3.93 16.44
N PHE A 67 10.42 -2.59 16.45
CA PHE A 67 10.20 -1.84 15.21
C PHE A 67 11.42 -1.88 14.29
N LYS A 68 12.64 -1.95 14.81
CA LYS A 68 13.84 -2.19 14.00
C LYS A 68 13.83 -3.59 13.40
N ASN A 69 13.57 -4.63 14.20
CA ASN A 69 13.44 -5.99 13.69
C ASN A 69 12.38 -6.08 12.60
N PHE A 70 11.23 -5.43 12.81
CA PHE A 70 10.21 -5.32 11.77
C PHE A 70 10.76 -4.66 10.50
N TYR A 71 11.33 -3.46 10.60
CA TYR A 71 11.76 -2.66 9.46
C TYR A 71 12.87 -3.34 8.64
N GLU A 72 13.80 -4.00 9.29
CA GLU A 72 14.93 -4.70 8.67
C GLU A 72 14.51 -5.98 7.93
N ASN A 73 13.33 -6.52 8.25
CA ASN A 73 12.82 -7.77 7.68
C ASN A 73 11.65 -7.59 6.71
N VAL A 74 11.37 -6.35 6.29
CA VAL A 74 10.32 -6.05 5.30
C VAL A 74 10.87 -5.33 4.09
N GLY A 75 10.24 -5.52 2.92
CA GLY A 75 10.69 -4.91 1.66
C GLY A 75 9.63 -4.06 0.96
N TYR A 76 8.35 -4.29 1.24
CA TYR A 76 7.27 -3.60 0.54
C TYR A 76 6.99 -2.19 1.09
N PRO A 77 6.63 -1.23 0.22
CA PRO A 77 6.37 0.17 0.60
C PRO A 77 5.42 0.34 1.78
N ILE A 78 4.33 -0.45 1.85
CA ILE A 78 3.36 -0.42 2.95
C ILE A 78 4.04 -0.75 4.29
N SER A 79 4.89 -1.77 4.31
CA SER A 79 5.58 -2.20 5.52
C SER A 79 6.74 -1.28 5.88
N LEU A 80 7.52 -0.85 4.88
CA LEU A 80 8.63 0.09 5.09
C LEU A 80 8.13 1.43 5.67
N SER A 81 7.06 1.99 5.13
CA SER A 81 6.46 3.21 5.67
C SER A 81 5.93 3.03 7.08
N ARG A 82 5.30 1.87 7.38
CA ARG A 82 4.83 1.54 8.73
C ARG A 82 5.97 1.50 9.73
N GLY A 83 7.04 0.77 9.41
CA GLY A 83 8.21 0.67 10.28
C GLY A 83 8.89 2.02 10.52
N ALA A 84 9.10 2.79 9.44
CA ALA A 84 9.68 4.12 9.54
C ALA A 84 8.83 5.06 10.41
N TYR A 85 7.51 5.07 10.24
CA TYR A 85 6.61 5.87 11.06
C TYR A 85 6.71 5.52 12.55
N TRP A 86 6.64 4.23 12.89
CA TRP A 86 6.67 3.80 14.29
C TRP A 86 8.04 3.97 14.95
N ILE A 87 9.14 3.83 14.21
CA ILE A 87 10.48 4.19 14.71
C ILE A 87 10.54 5.70 14.94
N GLY A 88 10.01 6.52 14.02
CA GLY A 88 9.90 7.97 14.19
C GLY A 88 9.12 8.33 15.45
N LYS A 89 7.96 7.70 15.68
CA LYS A 89 7.13 7.88 16.89
C LYS A 89 7.86 7.46 18.17
N THR A 90 8.68 6.40 18.10
CA THR A 90 9.48 5.95 19.24
C THR A 90 10.55 6.98 19.59
N PHE A 91 11.25 7.55 18.60
CA PHE A 91 12.19 8.65 18.81
C PHE A 91 11.52 9.92 19.35
N GLU A 92 10.29 10.20 18.93
CA GLU A 92 9.47 11.29 19.45
C GLU A 92 9.19 11.08 20.95
N ARG A 93 8.83 9.85 21.37
CA ARG A 93 8.57 9.48 22.77
C ARG A 93 9.76 9.69 23.70
N ILE A 94 10.98 9.50 23.21
CA ILE A 94 12.22 9.74 23.96
C ILE A 94 12.81 11.15 23.72
N ASN A 95 12.01 12.07 23.16
CA ASN A 95 12.39 13.47 22.87
C ASN A 95 13.59 13.63 21.90
N ASN A 96 13.92 12.63 21.10
CA ASN A 96 14.96 12.73 20.08
C ASN A 96 14.36 13.27 18.76
N LYS A 97 14.06 14.57 18.74
CA LYS A 97 13.41 15.25 17.61
C LYS A 97 14.19 15.09 16.29
N LYS A 98 15.53 15.08 16.34
CA LYS A 98 16.38 14.94 15.14
C LYS A 98 16.14 13.58 14.47
N LYS A 99 16.30 12.50 15.22
CA LYS A 99 16.09 11.14 14.70
C LYS A 99 14.64 10.87 14.33
N SER A 100 13.69 11.40 15.10
CA SER A 100 12.27 11.32 14.77
C SER A 100 12.01 11.92 13.38
N LYS A 101 12.50 13.13 13.11
CA LYS A 101 12.38 13.79 11.80
C LYS A 101 13.03 12.99 10.66
N GLU A 102 14.21 12.44 10.89
CA GLU A 102 14.91 11.59 9.90
C GLU A 102 14.05 10.37 9.50
N TRP A 103 13.45 9.70 10.47
CA TRP A 103 12.60 8.53 10.20
C TRP A 103 11.26 8.89 9.55
N PHE A 104 10.65 10.00 9.92
CA PHE A 104 9.46 10.49 9.22
C PHE A 104 9.79 10.89 7.77
N LEU A 105 10.97 11.46 7.49
CA LEU A 105 11.42 11.71 6.12
C LEU A 105 11.58 10.41 5.32
N ILE A 106 12.03 9.33 5.93
CA ILE A 106 12.09 8.01 5.28
C ILE A 106 10.68 7.50 4.98
N GLY A 107 9.77 7.56 5.95
CA GLY A 107 8.38 7.10 5.79
C GLY A 107 7.62 7.90 4.74
N SER A 108 7.80 9.23 4.70
CA SER A 108 7.10 10.14 3.78
C SER A 108 7.48 9.94 2.30
N LYS A 109 8.52 9.18 1.98
CA LYS A 109 8.81 8.79 0.59
C LYS A 109 7.74 7.88 -0.03
N TYR A 110 6.88 7.29 0.80
CA TYR A 110 5.83 6.36 0.38
C TYR A 110 4.43 6.99 0.49
N MET A 111 4.22 8.13 -0.17
CA MET A 111 2.98 8.94 -0.07
C MET A 111 1.69 8.22 -0.48
N ASN A 112 1.79 7.15 -1.25
CA ASN A 112 0.67 6.29 -1.62
C ASN A 112 0.29 5.27 -0.53
N THR A 113 0.91 5.33 0.64
CA THR A 113 0.61 4.47 1.79
C THR A 113 0.09 5.29 2.97
N TYR A 114 -0.75 4.68 3.81
CA TYR A 114 -1.29 5.32 5.01
C TYR A 114 -0.19 5.86 5.94
N TYR A 115 0.83 5.05 6.26
CA TYR A 115 1.92 5.48 7.14
C TYR A 115 2.88 6.45 6.48
N GLY A 116 2.97 6.45 5.15
CA GLY A 116 3.70 7.48 4.40
C GLY A 116 3.04 8.84 4.56
N GLN A 117 1.73 8.92 4.43
CA GLN A 117 0.96 10.14 4.65
C GLN A 117 1.04 10.60 6.10
N LEU A 118 0.92 9.70 7.08
CA LEU A 118 1.10 10.05 8.49
C LEU A 118 2.51 10.58 8.79
N SER A 119 3.54 10.01 8.16
CA SER A 119 4.92 10.48 8.28
C SER A 119 5.09 11.89 7.69
N PHE A 120 4.46 12.15 6.54
CA PHE A 120 4.45 13.49 5.95
C PHE A 120 3.76 14.51 6.87
N LEU A 121 2.58 14.19 7.37
CA LEU A 121 1.85 15.05 8.30
C LEU A 121 2.63 15.31 9.59
N ALA A 122 3.40 14.34 10.09
CA ALA A 122 4.26 14.54 11.26
C ALA A 122 5.40 15.55 11.00
N LEU A 123 5.79 15.75 9.73
CA LEU A 123 6.82 16.70 9.33
C LEU A 123 6.26 18.08 9.01
N LYS A 124 5.06 18.11 8.39
CA LYS A 124 4.48 19.29 7.75
C LYS A 124 2.97 19.32 8.00
N HIS A 125 2.60 19.72 9.21
CA HIS A 125 1.22 19.62 9.72
C HIS A 125 0.16 20.30 8.84
N ASP A 126 0.50 21.40 8.16
CA ASP A 126 -0.44 22.27 7.47
C ASP A 126 -0.29 22.24 5.94
N GLU A 127 0.60 21.43 5.39
CA GLU A 127 0.77 21.31 3.94
C GLU A 127 -0.12 20.19 3.36
N ALA A 128 -0.83 20.49 2.28
CA ALA A 128 -1.46 19.46 1.49
C ALA A 128 -0.39 18.59 0.82
N PHE A 129 -0.52 17.27 0.92
CA PHE A 129 0.39 16.38 0.20
C PHE A 129 -0.06 16.21 -1.24
N THR A 130 0.92 16.13 -2.13
CA THR A 130 0.73 15.83 -3.55
C THR A 130 1.38 14.50 -3.89
N LEU A 131 0.71 13.72 -4.73
CA LEU A 131 1.31 12.52 -5.28
C LEU A 131 2.15 12.90 -6.50
N ALA A 132 3.29 12.23 -6.68
CA ALA A 132 4.14 12.47 -7.84
C ALA A 132 3.40 12.13 -9.14
N ASP A 133 3.67 12.90 -10.17
CA ASP A 133 3.19 12.61 -11.52
C ASP A 133 3.79 11.32 -12.07
N MET A 134 3.06 10.69 -12.98
CA MET A 134 3.60 9.54 -13.71
C MET A 134 4.80 9.96 -14.57
N PRO A 135 5.84 9.09 -14.68
CA PRO A 135 6.91 9.31 -15.61
C PRO A 135 6.39 9.49 -17.06
N LYS A 136 7.02 10.38 -17.80
CA LYS A 136 6.66 10.59 -19.21
C LYS A 136 7.25 9.47 -20.07
N VAL A 137 6.39 8.87 -20.89
CA VAL A 137 6.81 7.91 -21.92
C VAL A 137 7.20 8.67 -23.17
N SER A 138 8.24 8.22 -23.88
CA SER A 138 8.64 8.86 -25.14
C SER A 138 7.57 8.70 -26.22
N LYS A 139 7.36 9.74 -27.04
CA LYS A 139 6.36 9.70 -28.12
C LYS A 139 6.66 8.60 -29.14
N ASP A 140 7.92 8.29 -29.37
CA ASP A 140 8.29 7.25 -30.34
C ASP A 140 7.95 5.86 -29.82
N TYR A 141 8.24 5.57 -28.55
CA TYR A 141 7.83 4.31 -27.94
C TYR A 141 6.29 4.20 -27.83
N GLU A 142 5.58 5.28 -27.52
CA GLU A 142 4.11 5.29 -27.53
C GLU A 142 3.53 4.97 -28.91
N LYS A 143 4.14 5.50 -30.00
CA LYS A 143 3.74 5.15 -31.37
C LYS A 143 4.02 3.68 -31.70
N GLU A 144 5.18 3.16 -31.30
CA GLU A 144 5.54 1.76 -31.49
C GLU A 144 4.56 0.84 -30.73
N PHE A 145 4.30 1.12 -29.46
CA PHE A 145 3.35 0.39 -28.62
C PHE A 145 1.95 0.35 -29.26
N ASN A 146 1.46 1.48 -29.77
CA ASN A 146 0.14 1.55 -30.39
C ASN A 146 0.04 0.74 -31.71
N LYS A 147 1.16 0.43 -32.38
CA LYS A 147 1.17 -0.43 -33.56
C LYS A 147 1.16 -1.92 -33.21
N HIS A 148 1.45 -2.27 -31.97
CA HIS A 148 1.55 -3.66 -31.53
C HIS A 148 0.23 -4.40 -31.74
N VAL A 149 0.29 -5.64 -32.23
CA VAL A 149 -0.89 -6.44 -32.56
C VAL A 149 -1.81 -6.64 -31.36
N LEU A 150 -1.27 -6.87 -30.16
CA LEU A 150 -2.08 -7.07 -28.96
C LEU A 150 -2.83 -5.81 -28.54
N VAL A 151 -2.28 -4.61 -28.75
CA VAL A 151 -2.98 -3.34 -28.49
C VAL A 151 -4.21 -3.23 -29.37
N LYS A 152 -4.07 -3.55 -30.67
CA LYS A 152 -5.20 -3.59 -31.63
C LYS A 152 -6.24 -4.63 -31.22
N SER A 153 -5.79 -5.82 -30.82
CA SER A 153 -6.68 -6.90 -30.35
C SER A 153 -7.48 -6.51 -29.11
N ILE A 154 -6.84 -5.83 -28.14
CA ILE A 154 -7.51 -5.35 -26.92
C ILE A 154 -8.59 -4.31 -27.27
N ARG A 155 -8.29 -3.35 -28.17
CA ARG A 155 -9.28 -2.38 -28.63
C ARG A 155 -10.45 -3.05 -29.35
N LEU A 156 -10.17 -4.06 -30.18
CA LEU A 156 -11.21 -4.85 -30.84
C LEU A 156 -12.08 -5.62 -29.82
N LEU A 157 -11.47 -6.19 -28.78
CA LEU A 157 -12.22 -6.83 -27.69
C LEU A 157 -13.17 -5.85 -26.98
N LYS A 158 -12.79 -4.58 -26.83
CA LYS A 158 -13.67 -3.54 -26.30
C LYS A 158 -14.87 -3.29 -27.24
N GLU A 159 -14.62 -3.12 -28.53
CA GLU A 159 -15.67 -2.90 -29.52
C GLU A 159 -16.69 -4.06 -29.58
N LEU A 160 -16.23 -5.28 -29.30
CA LEU A 160 -17.05 -6.49 -29.23
C LEU A 160 -17.73 -6.71 -27.87
N ASP A 161 -17.62 -5.77 -26.92
CA ASP A 161 -18.07 -5.89 -25.53
C ASP A 161 -17.45 -7.10 -24.80
N LYS A 162 -16.19 -7.39 -25.10
CA LYS A 162 -15.41 -8.51 -24.57
C LYS A 162 -14.12 -8.08 -23.83
N ALA A 163 -14.09 -6.84 -23.35
CA ALA A 163 -12.91 -6.28 -22.66
C ALA A 163 -12.42 -7.13 -21.48
N LYS A 164 -13.28 -7.92 -20.83
CA LYS A 164 -12.93 -8.84 -19.76
C LYS A 164 -11.87 -9.89 -20.15
N TYR A 165 -11.73 -10.19 -21.42
CA TYR A 165 -10.71 -11.15 -21.90
C TYR A 165 -9.35 -10.51 -22.19
N SER A 166 -9.18 -9.21 -21.97
CA SER A 166 -7.91 -8.50 -22.22
C SER A 166 -6.88 -8.62 -21.10
N LYS A 167 -7.21 -9.23 -19.97
CA LYS A 167 -6.37 -9.28 -18.75
C LYS A 167 -4.94 -9.74 -19.02
N ASP A 168 -4.80 -10.93 -19.59
CA ASP A 168 -3.47 -11.52 -19.81
C ASP A 168 -2.70 -10.81 -20.91
N LEU A 169 -3.39 -10.27 -21.91
CA LEU A 169 -2.80 -9.44 -22.96
C LEU A 169 -2.24 -8.13 -22.39
N LEU A 170 -2.99 -7.46 -21.52
CA LEU A 170 -2.55 -6.24 -20.82
C LEU A 170 -1.35 -6.54 -19.88
N LYS A 171 -1.41 -7.64 -19.15
CA LYS A 171 -0.32 -8.07 -18.28
C LYS A 171 0.96 -8.35 -19.07
N HIS A 172 0.83 -9.02 -20.22
CA HIS A 172 1.96 -9.28 -21.11
C HIS A 172 2.54 -7.97 -21.67
N LEU A 173 1.70 -7.08 -22.21
CA LEU A 173 2.16 -5.77 -22.70
C LEU A 173 2.88 -4.96 -21.63
N ALA A 174 2.40 -4.98 -20.39
CA ALA A 174 3.04 -4.28 -19.29
C ALA A 174 4.46 -4.79 -19.00
N SER A 175 4.74 -6.07 -19.26
CA SER A 175 6.04 -6.71 -18.97
C SER A 175 7.09 -6.58 -20.07
N LEU A 176 6.76 -6.05 -21.26
CA LEU A 176 7.65 -6.07 -22.42
C LEU A 176 8.89 -5.20 -22.23
N ASP A 177 8.72 -3.91 -22.00
CA ASP A 177 9.78 -2.88 -21.95
C ASP A 177 9.53 -1.92 -20.77
N ILE A 178 9.68 -2.41 -19.57
CA ILE A 178 9.37 -1.65 -18.33
C ILE A 178 10.13 -0.32 -18.28
N GLU A 179 11.41 -0.34 -18.64
CA GLU A 179 12.26 0.85 -18.65
C GLU A 179 11.80 1.91 -19.65
N LYS A 180 11.16 1.51 -20.75
CA LYS A 180 10.58 2.42 -21.73
C LYS A 180 9.15 2.89 -21.35
N GLY A 181 8.54 2.29 -20.32
CA GLY A 181 7.22 2.68 -19.82
C GLY A 181 6.07 1.81 -20.30
N SER A 182 6.31 0.54 -20.66
CA SER A 182 5.25 -0.41 -21.06
C SER A 182 4.15 -0.57 -20.03
N GLU A 183 4.48 -0.57 -18.73
CA GLU A 183 3.50 -0.61 -17.63
C GLU A 183 2.55 0.59 -17.66
N ILE A 184 3.08 1.79 -17.94
CA ILE A 184 2.27 3.02 -18.04
C ILE A 184 1.33 2.95 -19.23
N LEU A 185 1.82 2.52 -20.39
CA LEU A 185 1.01 2.44 -21.61
C LEU A 185 -0.04 1.32 -21.52
N ALA A 186 0.31 0.16 -20.98
CA ALA A 186 -0.64 -0.92 -20.75
C ALA A 186 -1.72 -0.52 -19.71
N GLY A 187 -1.35 0.20 -18.66
CA GLY A 187 -2.29 0.74 -17.69
C GLY A 187 -3.23 1.78 -18.30
N LYS A 188 -2.71 2.69 -19.13
CA LYS A 188 -3.54 3.65 -19.89
C LYS A 188 -4.49 2.95 -20.86
N LEU A 189 -4.02 1.91 -21.56
CA LEU A 189 -4.86 1.10 -22.43
C LEU A 189 -5.96 0.37 -21.64
N ALA A 190 -5.67 -0.13 -20.45
CA ALA A 190 -6.67 -0.73 -19.58
C ALA A 190 -7.77 0.28 -19.20
N VAL A 191 -7.41 1.52 -18.83
CA VAL A 191 -8.36 2.61 -18.60
C VAL A 191 -9.17 2.93 -19.86
N GLU A 192 -8.51 3.04 -21.02
CA GLU A 192 -9.15 3.30 -22.31
C GLU A 192 -10.25 2.27 -22.64
N VAL A 193 -10.01 1.00 -22.31
CA VAL A 193 -11.00 -0.06 -22.57
C VAL A 193 -11.98 -0.29 -21.42
N GLY A 194 -12.00 0.58 -20.40
CA GLY A 194 -12.91 0.52 -19.27
C GLY A 194 -12.53 -0.51 -18.18
N ARG A 195 -11.34 -1.09 -18.24
CA ARG A 195 -10.85 -2.07 -17.26
C ARG A 195 -9.93 -1.40 -16.24
N TYR A 196 -10.53 -0.57 -15.39
CA TYR A 196 -9.81 0.13 -14.32
C TYR A 196 -9.15 -0.83 -13.34
N ASP A 197 -9.77 -1.97 -13.06
CA ASP A 197 -9.23 -3.07 -12.25
C ASP A 197 -7.86 -3.56 -12.75
N TYR A 198 -7.69 -3.70 -14.07
CA TYR A 198 -6.41 -4.12 -14.65
C TYR A 198 -5.35 -3.02 -14.59
N ALA A 199 -5.74 -1.76 -14.77
CA ALA A 199 -4.84 -0.62 -14.58
C ALA A 199 -4.33 -0.57 -13.13
N ILE A 200 -5.21 -0.79 -12.16
CA ILE A 200 -4.89 -0.87 -10.74
C ILE A 200 -3.95 -2.05 -10.46
N GLN A 201 -4.21 -3.24 -11.00
CA GLN A 201 -3.35 -4.41 -10.84
C GLN A 201 -1.92 -4.16 -11.35
N ILE A 202 -1.78 -3.58 -12.55
CA ILE A 202 -0.48 -3.21 -13.13
C ILE A 202 0.24 -2.23 -12.19
N SER A 203 -0.44 -1.19 -11.75
CA SER A 203 0.13 -0.19 -10.85
C SER A 203 0.49 -0.76 -9.46
N LYS A 204 -0.32 -1.67 -8.92
CA LYS A 204 0.01 -2.37 -7.65
C LYS A 204 1.28 -3.21 -7.80
N ASN A 205 1.38 -3.99 -8.87
CA ASN A 205 2.56 -4.82 -9.11
C ASN A 205 3.82 -3.95 -9.25
N ALA A 206 3.76 -2.86 -10.00
CA ALA A 206 4.84 -1.89 -10.13
C ALA A 206 5.24 -1.29 -8.77
N SER A 207 4.27 -1.05 -7.87
CA SER A 207 4.54 -0.47 -6.55
C SER A 207 5.37 -1.38 -5.64
N TYR A 208 5.29 -2.69 -5.79
CA TYR A 208 6.15 -3.64 -5.07
C TYR A 208 7.63 -3.46 -5.45
N GLU A 209 7.88 -3.03 -6.68
CA GLU A 209 9.20 -2.68 -7.21
C GLU A 209 9.50 -1.17 -7.06
N LYS A 210 8.77 -0.47 -6.21
CA LYS A 210 8.92 0.96 -5.90
C LYS A 210 8.70 1.91 -7.10
N ARG A 211 7.96 1.46 -8.14
CA ARG A 211 7.47 2.30 -9.23
C ARG A 211 6.01 2.68 -8.94
N PHE A 212 5.71 3.97 -8.88
CA PHE A 212 4.40 4.46 -8.46
C PHE A 212 3.68 5.18 -9.60
N TYR A 213 2.58 4.61 -10.05
CA TYR A 213 1.70 5.13 -11.11
C TYR A 213 0.37 5.56 -10.50
N ASN A 214 0.37 6.71 -9.79
CA ASN A 214 -0.73 7.12 -8.93
C ASN A 214 -2.05 7.31 -9.71
N GLN A 215 -2.00 7.90 -10.91
CA GLN A 215 -3.19 8.11 -11.74
C GLN A 215 -3.82 6.79 -12.24
N LEU A 216 -3.03 5.71 -12.36
CA LEU A 216 -3.53 4.38 -12.70
C LEU A 216 -4.05 3.63 -11.47
N ASN A 217 -3.41 3.86 -10.31
CA ASN A 217 -3.76 3.20 -9.06
C ASN A 217 -5.01 3.78 -8.40
N TYR A 218 -5.31 5.04 -8.68
CA TYR A 218 -6.45 5.79 -8.13
C TYR A 218 -7.23 6.46 -9.28
N PRO A 219 -7.96 5.68 -10.09
CA PRO A 219 -8.74 6.23 -11.19
C PRO A 219 -9.84 7.15 -10.65
N ILE A 220 -10.03 8.28 -11.33
CA ILE A 220 -11.11 9.22 -11.06
C ILE A 220 -12.16 9.01 -12.13
N ILE A 221 -13.34 8.51 -11.72
CA ILE A 221 -14.51 8.36 -12.58
C ILE A 221 -15.64 9.20 -12.03
N GLU A 222 -16.54 9.63 -12.89
CA GLU A 222 -17.72 10.37 -12.46
C GLU A 222 -18.63 9.48 -11.60
N THR A 223 -19.11 10.05 -10.51
CA THR A 223 -20.07 9.39 -9.62
C THR A 223 -21.33 10.25 -9.52
N PRO A 224 -22.53 9.66 -9.43
CA PRO A 224 -23.75 10.43 -9.32
C PRO A 224 -23.77 11.22 -7.99
N GLU A 225 -24.24 12.47 -8.03
CA GLU A 225 -24.40 13.30 -6.83
C GLU A 225 -25.65 12.92 -6.02
N ILE A 226 -26.67 12.42 -6.71
CA ILE A 226 -27.97 12.04 -6.11
C ILE A 226 -28.36 10.64 -6.60
N VAL A 227 -28.68 9.76 -5.66
CA VAL A 227 -29.24 8.44 -5.93
C VAL A 227 -30.48 8.26 -5.08
N ASN A 228 -31.61 7.85 -5.71
CA ASN A 228 -32.89 7.64 -5.02
C ASN A 228 -33.30 8.84 -4.14
N ASN A 229 -33.18 10.06 -4.65
CA ASN A 229 -33.47 11.32 -3.95
C ASN A 229 -32.62 11.57 -2.68
N LYS A 230 -31.50 10.86 -2.51
CA LYS A 230 -30.56 11.08 -1.41
C LYS A 230 -29.24 11.60 -1.97
N LYS A 231 -28.70 12.63 -1.29
CA LYS A 231 -27.37 13.15 -1.60
C LYS A 231 -26.32 12.09 -1.30
N MET A 232 -25.48 11.81 -2.28
CA MET A 232 -24.35 10.90 -2.11
C MET A 232 -23.22 11.52 -1.24
N PRO A 233 -22.41 10.70 -0.58
CA PRO A 233 -21.17 11.18 0.02
C PRO A 233 -20.26 11.85 -1.03
N LYS A 234 -19.23 12.57 -0.55
CA LYS A 234 -18.24 13.16 -1.46
C LYS A 234 -17.63 12.09 -2.37
N GLN A 235 -17.39 12.46 -3.63
CA GLN A 235 -16.85 11.58 -4.66
C GLN A 235 -15.59 10.84 -4.21
N GLU A 236 -14.68 11.53 -3.51
CA GLU A 236 -13.42 10.95 -3.03
C GLU A 236 -13.67 9.79 -2.06
N LEU A 237 -14.69 9.91 -1.20
CA LEU A 237 -15.08 8.84 -0.28
C LEU A 237 -15.67 7.65 -1.03
N VAL A 238 -16.57 7.90 -1.99
CA VAL A 238 -17.19 6.85 -2.82
C VAL A 238 -16.12 6.08 -3.57
N LEU A 239 -15.22 6.79 -4.28
CA LEU A 239 -14.15 6.17 -5.05
C LEU A 239 -13.16 5.41 -4.18
N SER A 240 -12.87 5.90 -2.96
CA SER A 240 -11.97 5.20 -2.04
C SER A 240 -12.57 3.88 -1.54
N VAL A 241 -13.88 3.82 -1.32
CA VAL A 241 -14.58 2.58 -0.96
C VAL A 241 -14.58 1.60 -2.13
N ILE A 242 -14.95 2.04 -3.34
CA ILE A 242 -14.92 1.19 -4.54
C ILE A 242 -13.50 0.64 -4.76
N ARG A 243 -12.48 1.49 -4.59
CA ARG A 243 -11.08 1.09 -4.73
C ARG A 243 -10.67 0.02 -3.72
N GLN A 244 -11.16 0.13 -2.48
CA GLN A 244 -10.84 -0.80 -1.40
C GLN A 244 -11.57 -2.14 -1.53
N GLU A 245 -12.84 -2.11 -1.92
CA GLU A 245 -13.71 -3.30 -1.92
C GLU A 245 -13.58 -4.13 -3.21
N SER A 246 -13.65 -3.48 -4.38
CA SER A 246 -13.71 -4.19 -5.66
C SER A 246 -12.55 -3.87 -6.61
N GLU A 247 -11.71 -2.90 -6.32
CA GLU A 247 -10.69 -2.38 -7.24
C GLU A 247 -11.30 -1.97 -8.60
N PHE A 248 -12.56 -1.53 -8.63
CA PHE A 248 -13.34 -1.22 -9.84
C PHE A 248 -13.60 -2.43 -10.76
N ASP A 249 -13.51 -3.67 -10.26
CA ASP A 249 -13.94 -4.86 -11.02
C ASP A 249 -15.46 -4.84 -11.19
N GLN A 250 -15.92 -5.07 -12.44
CA GLN A 250 -17.32 -5.02 -12.87
C GLN A 250 -17.78 -6.37 -13.37
#